data_b7f4ea3b735d280ef2c77ddf36efd42c
#
_entry.id   b7f4ea3b735d280ef2c77ddf36efd42c
#
_cell.length_a   1.000
_cell.length_b   1.000
_cell.length_c   1.000
_cell.angle_alpha   90.00
_cell.angle_beta   90.00
_cell.angle_gamma   90.00
#
_symmetry.space_group_name_H-M   'P 1'
#
loop_
_entity.id
_entity.type
_entity.pdbx_description
1 polymer ?
#
loop_
_entity_poly.entity_id
_entity_poly.type
_entity_poly.pdbx_seq_one_letter_code
_entity_poly.pdbx_strand_id
1 'polypeptide(L)'
;MSTAAKHFDPQLGIDIHMYAMPTFPLPTPHIGLVLDPFDYLPFLGATVTVNGVKRATAGTGGLDIHIPLGMWTPQLSMPMGPQFDGEEIFMGSKTVTADGDPFSRLAAPVLDCNLAGLIPPFRINKLKKPFRSLWLPTGINVAIPTNVKVGGPLTISLMAMLFHAAFAGLGAX
;
A
#
# COMPACT_ATOMS: atom_id res chain seq x y z
N MET A 1 13.86 -14.68 -11.70
CA MET A 1 13.84 -13.22 -11.91
C MET A 1 12.50 -12.77 -12.47
N SER A 2 12.02 -11.65 -11.99
CA SER A 2 10.74 -11.12 -12.40
C SER A 2 10.87 -9.66 -12.78
N THR A 3 9.86 -9.15 -13.46
CA THR A 3 9.84 -7.75 -13.89
C THR A 3 10.00 -6.81 -12.71
N ALA A 4 10.90 -5.85 -12.84
CA ALA A 4 11.14 -4.87 -11.79
C ALA A 4 9.92 -4.00 -11.57
N ALA A 5 9.66 -3.64 -10.32
CA ALA A 5 8.57 -2.76 -9.99
C ALA A 5 8.96 -1.31 -10.22
N LYS A 6 7.98 -0.51 -10.62
CA LYS A 6 8.21 0.90 -10.90
C LYS A 6 6.92 1.66 -10.67
N HIS A 7 7.03 2.97 -10.64
CA HIS A 7 5.84 3.80 -10.50
C HIS A 7 4.87 3.53 -11.66
N PHE A 8 3.61 3.72 -11.38
CA PHE A 8 2.49 3.50 -12.31
C PHE A 8 2.20 2.05 -12.61
N ASP A 9 2.86 1.12 -11.90
CA ASP A 9 2.46 -0.27 -11.98
C ASP A 9 1.15 -0.48 -11.23
N PRO A 10 0.24 -1.28 -11.76
CA PRO A 10 -1.00 -1.56 -11.04
C PRO A 10 -0.76 -2.40 -9.79
N GLN A 11 -1.61 -2.19 -8.81
CA GLN A 11 -1.63 -3.02 -7.60
C GLN A 11 -3.05 -3.49 -7.38
N LEU A 12 -3.19 -4.74 -6.94
CA LEU A 12 -4.49 -5.34 -6.72
C LEU A 12 -4.53 -5.96 -5.34
N GLY A 13 -5.68 -5.88 -4.69
CA GLY A 13 -5.80 -6.51 -3.40
C GLY A 13 -7.23 -6.61 -2.94
N ILE A 14 -7.40 -7.28 -1.81
CA ILE A 14 -8.69 -7.41 -1.16
C ILE A 14 -8.50 -7.04 0.30
N ASP A 15 -9.23 -6.02 0.73
CA ASP A 15 -9.16 -5.52 2.09
C ASP A 15 -10.43 -5.88 2.82
N ILE A 16 -10.32 -6.01 4.13
CA ILE A 16 -11.51 -6.21 4.97
C ILE A 16 -11.88 -4.87 5.55
N HIS A 17 -13.08 -4.42 5.24
CA HIS A 17 -13.59 -3.15 5.77
C HIS A 17 -14.97 -3.35 6.37
N MET A 18 -15.33 -2.45 7.28
CA MET A 18 -16.60 -2.54 7.98
C MET A 18 -17.69 -1.79 7.26
N TYR A 19 -18.86 -2.38 7.21
CA TYR A 19 -20.05 -1.76 6.64
C TYR A 19 -21.08 -1.55 7.75
N ALA A 20 -21.97 -0.60 7.55
CA ALA A 20 -22.81 -0.12 8.64
C ALA A 20 -24.07 -0.93 8.89
N MET A 21 -24.71 -1.43 7.84
CA MET A 21 -26.02 -2.04 8.02
C MET A 21 -26.19 -3.28 7.17
N PRO A 22 -26.09 -4.43 7.78
CA PRO A 22 -25.72 -4.66 9.17
C PRO A 22 -24.23 -4.39 9.38
N THR A 23 -23.86 -4.15 10.60
CA THR A 23 -22.47 -3.89 10.91
C THR A 23 -21.69 -5.18 10.81
N PHE A 24 -20.89 -5.32 9.78
CA PHE A 24 -20.09 -6.52 9.62
C PHE A 24 -18.95 -6.26 8.64
N PRO A 25 -17.90 -7.07 8.72
CA PRO A 25 -16.77 -6.92 7.80
C PRO A 25 -17.06 -7.60 6.47
N LEU A 26 -16.63 -6.96 5.40
CA LEU A 26 -16.75 -7.53 4.06
C LEU A 26 -15.42 -7.42 3.34
N PRO A 27 -15.07 -8.45 2.58
CA PRO A 27 -13.94 -8.31 1.67
C PRO A 27 -14.26 -7.25 0.63
N THR A 28 -13.34 -6.32 0.45
CA THR A 28 -13.53 -5.21 -0.47
C THR A 28 -12.35 -5.18 -1.42
N PRO A 29 -12.57 -5.42 -2.71
CA PRO A 29 -11.47 -5.35 -3.66
C PRO A 29 -11.01 -3.91 -3.85
N HIS A 30 -9.72 -3.76 -4.13
CA HIS A 30 -9.21 -2.46 -4.49
C HIS A 30 -8.22 -2.57 -5.63
N ILE A 31 -8.11 -1.50 -6.37
CA ILE A 31 -7.09 -1.37 -7.39
C ILE A 31 -6.30 -0.11 -7.11
N GLY A 32 -5.06 -0.13 -7.51
CA GLY A 32 -4.24 1.03 -7.27
C GLY A 32 -3.07 1.13 -8.23
N LEU A 33 -2.28 2.15 -8.01
CA LEU A 33 -1.07 2.41 -8.77
C LEU A 33 0.05 2.70 -7.81
N VAL A 34 1.23 2.22 -8.15
CA VAL A 34 2.42 2.62 -7.41
C VAL A 34 2.66 4.11 -7.70
N LEU A 35 2.59 4.92 -6.67
CA LEU A 35 2.85 6.35 -6.82
C LEU A 35 3.15 6.92 -5.45
N ASP A 36 4.40 7.24 -5.24
CA ASP A 36 4.85 7.76 -3.96
C ASP A 36 5.42 9.16 -4.17
N PRO A 37 4.71 10.19 -3.73
CA PRO A 37 5.20 11.55 -3.95
C PRO A 37 6.56 11.82 -3.35
N PHE A 38 6.92 11.13 -2.27
CA PHE A 38 8.22 11.34 -1.66
C PHE A 38 9.37 10.94 -2.55
N ASP A 39 9.13 10.04 -3.50
CA ASP A 39 10.18 9.65 -4.44
C ASP A 39 10.56 10.77 -5.41
N TYR A 40 9.78 11.83 -5.45
CA TYR A 40 10.04 12.95 -6.36
C TYR A 40 10.66 14.15 -5.67
N LEU A 41 10.95 14.04 -4.38
CA LEU A 41 11.56 15.15 -3.66
C LEU A 41 13.01 15.35 -4.10
N PRO A 42 13.44 16.61 -4.25
CA PRO A 42 14.84 16.87 -4.59
C PRO A 42 15.76 16.36 -3.48
N PHE A 43 16.84 15.71 -3.88
CA PHE A 43 17.90 15.22 -2.99
C PHE A 43 17.50 14.04 -2.11
N LEU A 44 16.21 13.86 -1.85
CA LEU A 44 15.77 12.79 -0.97
C LEU A 44 15.00 11.70 -1.70
N GLY A 45 14.58 11.97 -2.91
CA GLY A 45 13.74 11.04 -3.64
C GLY A 45 14.50 9.96 -4.35
N ALA A 46 13.78 9.22 -5.19
CA ALA A 46 14.36 8.12 -5.92
C ALA A 46 15.33 8.60 -6.97
N THR A 47 16.47 7.95 -7.06
CA THR A 47 17.47 8.25 -8.08
C THR A 47 17.57 7.18 -9.14
N VAL A 48 16.99 6.02 -8.91
CA VAL A 48 17.05 4.89 -9.83
C VAL A 48 15.76 4.83 -10.63
N THR A 49 15.87 4.61 -11.93
CA THR A 49 14.71 4.51 -12.78
C THR A 49 14.72 3.20 -13.55
N VAL A 50 13.53 2.79 -13.97
CA VAL A 50 13.32 1.64 -14.83
C VAL A 50 12.73 2.17 -16.12
N ASN A 51 13.53 2.20 -17.17
CA ASN A 51 13.12 2.74 -18.47
C ASN A 51 12.51 4.14 -18.34
N GLY A 52 13.17 4.96 -17.52
CA GLY A 52 12.76 6.36 -17.38
C GLY A 52 11.71 6.63 -16.32
N VAL A 53 11.19 5.59 -15.67
CA VAL A 53 10.18 5.73 -14.64
C VAL A 53 10.80 5.37 -13.31
N LYS A 54 10.48 6.12 -12.26
CA LYS A 54 11.11 5.87 -10.96
C LYS A 54 10.83 4.45 -10.46
N ARG A 55 11.84 3.88 -9.83
CA ARG A 55 11.77 2.51 -9.33
C ARG A 55 10.82 2.41 -8.15
N ALA A 56 10.42 1.19 -7.84
CA ALA A 56 9.64 0.92 -6.64
C ALA A 56 10.37 -0.11 -5.79
N THR A 57 10.47 0.21 -4.51
CA THR A 57 11.17 -0.65 -3.55
C THR A 57 10.23 -1.00 -2.42
N ALA A 58 10.68 -1.85 -1.52
CA ALA A 58 9.94 -2.07 -0.28
C ALA A 58 9.83 -0.73 0.44
N GLY A 59 8.62 -0.33 0.73
CA GLY A 59 8.35 0.96 1.35
C GLY A 59 7.76 2.00 0.41
N THR A 60 7.74 1.73 -0.90
CA THR A 60 7.15 2.67 -1.84
C THR A 60 5.63 2.61 -1.73
N GLY A 61 5.01 3.77 -1.57
CA GLY A 61 3.58 3.85 -1.41
C GLY A 61 2.81 3.83 -2.71
N GLY A 62 1.50 3.81 -2.59
CA GLY A 62 0.63 3.80 -3.76
C GLY A 62 -0.66 4.54 -3.53
N LEU A 63 -1.34 4.80 -4.62
CA LEU A 63 -2.65 5.42 -4.65
C LEU A 63 -3.67 4.34 -4.94
N ASP A 64 -4.71 4.24 -4.14
CA ASP A 64 -5.67 3.18 -4.34
C ASP A 64 -7.12 3.67 -4.31
N ILE A 65 -7.98 2.86 -4.89
CA ILE A 65 -9.42 3.10 -4.89
C ILE A 65 -10.11 1.79 -4.51
N HIS A 66 -10.99 1.87 -3.54
CA HIS A 66 -11.75 0.70 -3.10
C HIS A 66 -13.04 0.56 -3.92
N ILE A 67 -13.42 -0.67 -4.19
CA ILE A 67 -14.65 -0.98 -4.91
C ILE A 67 -15.64 -1.56 -3.91
N PRO A 68 -16.66 -0.80 -3.50
CA PRO A 68 -17.57 -1.28 -2.46
C PRO A 68 -18.50 -2.37 -2.97
N LEU A 69 -18.50 -3.50 -2.30
CA LEU A 69 -19.41 -4.58 -2.65
C LEU A 69 -20.76 -4.41 -2.00
N GLY A 70 -20.80 -3.80 -0.83
CA GLY A 70 -22.07 -3.53 -0.17
C GLY A 70 -22.58 -2.16 -0.51
N MET A 71 -22.90 -1.95 -1.76
CA MET A 71 -23.22 -0.61 -2.23
C MET A 71 -24.47 -0.04 -1.61
N TRP A 72 -25.35 -0.92 -1.14
CA TRP A 72 -26.62 -0.48 -0.54
C TRP A 72 -26.46 -0.16 0.95
N THR A 73 -25.31 -0.42 1.54
CA THR A 73 -25.11 -0.11 2.94
C THR A 73 -24.04 0.95 3.11
N PRO A 74 -24.23 1.86 4.05
CA PRO A 74 -23.19 2.85 4.32
C PRO A 74 -21.92 2.17 4.81
N GLN A 75 -20.80 2.75 4.46
CA GLN A 75 -19.50 2.23 4.86
C GLN A 75 -19.02 2.96 6.10
N LEU A 76 -18.57 2.20 7.07
CA LEU A 76 -18.07 2.78 8.30
C LEU A 76 -16.62 3.18 8.23
N SER A 77 -15.82 2.41 7.52
CA SER A 77 -14.40 2.55 7.67
C SER A 77 -13.63 2.55 6.37
N MET A 78 -14.30 2.78 5.27
CA MET A 78 -13.62 2.70 3.98
C MET A 78 -13.56 4.07 3.34
N PRO A 79 -12.39 4.50 2.90
CA PRO A 79 -12.29 5.76 2.17
C PRO A 79 -13.06 5.69 0.87
N MET A 80 -13.74 6.77 0.54
CA MET A 80 -14.63 6.77 -0.62
C MET A 80 -13.95 7.21 -1.89
N GLY A 81 -12.85 7.86 -1.83
CA GLY A 81 -12.20 8.35 -3.04
C GLY A 81 -10.81 7.80 -3.18
N PRO A 82 -10.07 8.27 -4.19
CA PRO A 82 -8.68 7.89 -4.30
C PRO A 82 -7.92 8.28 -3.04
N GLN A 83 -7.07 7.40 -2.58
CA GLN A 83 -6.37 7.59 -1.34
C GLN A 83 -4.88 7.44 -1.56
N PHE A 84 -4.13 8.50 -1.29
CA PHE A 84 -2.69 8.43 -1.33
C PHE A 84 -2.19 7.62 -0.14
N ASP A 85 -1.17 6.83 -0.42
CA ASP A 85 -0.55 6.03 0.64
C ASP A 85 -1.52 5.06 1.27
N GLY A 86 -2.49 4.61 0.50
CA GLY A 86 -3.43 3.60 0.95
C GLY A 86 -2.86 2.19 0.85
N GLU A 87 -1.77 2.04 0.18
CA GLU A 87 -1.08 0.77 0.08
C GLU A 87 0.41 1.04 0.00
N GLU A 88 1.18 0.04 0.39
CA GLU A 88 2.63 0.20 0.45
C GLU A 88 3.28 -1.13 0.12
N ILE A 89 4.24 -1.10 -0.80
CA ILE A 89 4.94 -2.32 -1.17
C ILE A 89 5.69 -2.83 0.06
N PHE A 90 5.47 -4.09 0.39
CA PHE A 90 5.96 -4.68 1.61
C PHE A 90 7.34 -5.30 1.46
N MET A 91 7.62 -5.90 0.31
CA MET A 91 8.85 -6.65 0.12
C MET A 91 9.52 -6.35 -1.19
N GLY A 92 10.83 -6.56 -1.20
CA GLY A 92 11.62 -6.48 -2.40
C GLY A 92 12.76 -7.49 -2.33
N SER A 93 13.66 -7.43 -3.28
CA SER A 93 14.76 -8.39 -3.36
C SER A 93 15.76 -8.19 -2.23
N LYS A 94 16.18 -9.29 -1.63
CA LYS A 94 17.21 -9.23 -0.61
C LYS A 94 18.58 -8.94 -1.21
N THR A 95 18.80 -9.29 -2.46
CA THR A 95 20.12 -9.18 -3.06
C THR A 95 20.25 -8.02 -4.03
N VAL A 96 19.15 -7.36 -4.39
CA VAL A 96 19.19 -6.22 -5.30
C VAL A 96 18.52 -5.05 -4.61
N THR A 97 19.26 -3.96 -4.44
CA THR A 97 18.71 -2.79 -3.79
C THR A 97 18.76 -1.60 -4.73
N ALA A 98 17.89 -0.64 -4.48
CA ALA A 98 17.89 0.62 -5.18
C ALA A 98 17.65 1.71 -4.16
N ASP A 99 18.50 2.71 -4.16
CA ASP A 99 18.44 3.80 -3.18
C ASP A 99 18.43 3.28 -1.74
N GLY A 100 19.09 2.16 -1.50
CA GLY A 100 19.23 1.61 -0.17
C GLY A 100 18.14 0.67 0.29
N ASP A 101 17.10 0.49 -0.49
CA ASP A 101 15.99 -0.39 -0.12
C ASP A 101 15.85 -1.56 -1.06
N PRO A 102 15.28 -2.67 -0.60
CA PRO A 102 15.08 -3.83 -1.47
C PRO A 102 14.24 -3.49 -2.70
N PHE A 103 14.78 -3.80 -3.87
CA PHE A 103 14.12 -3.48 -5.14
C PHE A 103 12.94 -4.44 -5.34
N SER A 104 11.76 -3.92 -5.52
CA SER A 104 10.57 -4.75 -5.63
C SER A 104 10.35 -5.25 -7.06
N ARG A 105 9.36 -6.12 -7.20
CA ARG A 105 9.14 -6.78 -8.49
C ARG A 105 7.72 -7.30 -8.57
N LEU A 106 7.40 -7.92 -9.71
CA LEU A 106 6.09 -8.50 -9.97
C LEU A 106 5.71 -9.47 -8.86
N ALA A 107 4.47 -9.36 -8.42
CA ALA A 107 3.86 -10.24 -7.43
C ALA A 107 4.42 -10.06 -6.02
N ALA A 108 5.20 -9.00 -5.77
CA ALA A 108 5.63 -8.72 -4.42
C ALA A 108 4.43 -8.33 -3.55
N PRO A 109 4.39 -8.80 -2.30
CA PRO A 109 3.27 -8.44 -1.43
C PRO A 109 3.18 -6.96 -1.16
N VAL A 110 1.95 -6.48 -1.03
CA VAL A 110 1.66 -5.08 -0.75
C VAL A 110 0.85 -5.01 0.53
N LEU A 111 1.24 -4.11 1.43
CA LEU A 111 0.46 -3.86 2.64
C LEU A 111 -0.71 -2.98 2.30
N ASP A 112 -1.89 -3.42 2.70
CA ASP A 112 -3.12 -2.70 2.43
C ASP A 112 -3.81 -2.32 3.72
N CYS A 113 -4.63 -1.28 3.67
CA CYS A 113 -5.39 -0.84 4.82
C CYS A 113 -6.58 -1.76 5.03
N ASN A 114 -6.58 -2.47 6.14
CA ASN A 114 -7.68 -3.36 6.50
C ASN A 114 -8.39 -2.83 7.73
N LEU A 115 -9.70 -3.01 7.80
CA LEU A 115 -10.50 -2.57 8.93
C LEU A 115 -10.19 -1.14 9.31
N ALA A 116 -10.00 -0.31 8.30
CA ALA A 116 -9.75 1.10 8.56
C ALA A 116 -10.95 1.65 9.29
N GLY A 117 -10.71 2.33 10.39
CA GLY A 117 -11.77 2.87 11.18
C GLY A 117 -12.37 1.91 12.14
N LEU A 118 -11.94 0.70 12.13
CA LEU A 118 -12.22 -0.23 13.08
C LEU A 118 -13.60 -0.41 13.53
N ILE A 119 -13.72 -1.24 14.26
CA ILE A 119 -14.81 -1.98 14.77
C ILE A 119 -15.62 -1.24 15.78
N PRO A 120 -16.92 -1.10 15.61
CA PRO A 120 -17.76 -0.66 16.71
C PRO A 120 -17.71 -1.70 17.83
N PRO A 121 -17.82 -1.32 19.08
CA PRO A 121 -18.10 0.04 19.57
C PRO A 121 -16.87 0.92 19.73
N PHE A 122 -15.75 0.44 19.32
CA PHE A 122 -14.52 1.21 19.49
C PHE A 122 -14.46 2.39 18.55
N ARG A 123 -15.37 2.44 17.62
CA ARG A 123 -15.51 3.60 16.79
C ARG A 123 -16.20 4.68 17.60
N ILE A 124 -15.40 5.32 18.40
CA ILE A 124 -15.95 6.26 19.35
C ILE A 124 -16.17 7.58 18.68
N ASN A 125 -17.40 7.85 18.41
CA ASN A 125 -17.75 9.10 17.77
C ASN A 125 -17.40 10.31 18.60
N LYS A 126 -17.34 10.13 19.90
CA LYS A 126 -16.99 11.23 20.76
C LYS A 126 -15.63 11.77 20.48
N LEU A 127 -14.72 10.93 20.06
CA LEU A 127 -13.36 11.36 19.78
C LEU A 127 -13.25 12.00 18.41
N LYS A 128 -14.14 11.64 17.53
CA LYS A 128 -14.15 12.18 16.16
C LYS A 128 -12.80 12.09 15.49
N LYS A 129 -12.09 11.02 15.77
CA LYS A 129 -10.79 10.80 15.17
C LYS A 129 -10.88 9.73 14.12
N PRO A 130 -10.10 9.86 13.07
CA PRO A 130 -10.04 8.76 12.11
C PRO A 130 -9.42 7.55 12.78
N PHE A 131 -9.89 6.40 12.40
CA PHE A 131 -9.37 5.18 12.96
C PHE A 131 -8.16 4.74 12.17
N ARG A 132 -7.28 4.08 12.86
CA ARG A 132 -6.09 3.59 12.21
C ARG A 132 -6.40 2.32 11.47
N SER A 133 -5.73 2.17 10.36
CA SER A 133 -5.82 0.95 9.60
C SER A 133 -4.96 -0.13 10.23
N LEU A 134 -5.39 -1.35 10.05
CA LEU A 134 -4.55 -2.50 10.34
C LEU A 134 -3.91 -2.88 9.01
N TRP A 135 -2.60 -2.75 8.93
CA TRP A 135 -1.90 -2.96 7.67
C TRP A 135 -1.51 -4.41 7.51
N LEU A 136 -2.07 -5.06 6.50
CA LEU A 136 -1.85 -6.47 6.24
C LEU A 136 -1.42 -6.68 4.80
N PRO A 137 -0.60 -7.70 4.52
CA PRO A 137 -0.14 -7.95 3.15
C PRO A 137 -1.20 -8.68 2.33
N THR A 138 -2.28 -7.99 2.01
CA THR A 138 -3.40 -8.59 1.29
C THR A 138 -3.46 -8.17 -0.17
N GLY A 139 -2.43 -7.50 -0.67
CA GLY A 139 -2.37 -7.12 -2.08
C GLY A 139 -1.10 -7.60 -2.73
N ILE A 140 -1.05 -7.46 -4.03
CA ILE A 140 0.15 -7.76 -4.80
C ILE A 140 0.41 -6.65 -5.80
N ASN A 141 1.67 -6.51 -6.16
CA ASN A 141 2.11 -5.58 -7.18
C ASN A 141 2.08 -6.30 -8.53
N VAL A 142 1.37 -5.71 -9.49
CA VAL A 142 1.29 -6.30 -10.82
C VAL A 142 2.15 -5.46 -11.77
N ALA A 143 3.45 -5.73 -11.72
CA ALA A 143 4.39 -4.93 -12.49
C ALA A 143 4.19 -5.12 -13.99
N ILE A 144 4.09 -4.01 -14.69
CA ILE A 144 3.97 -4.05 -16.15
C ILE A 144 5.30 -4.53 -16.73
N PRO A 145 5.28 -5.54 -17.60
CA PRO A 145 6.53 -6.13 -18.07
C PRO A 145 7.46 -5.15 -18.75
N THR A 146 8.73 -5.24 -18.43
CA THR A 146 9.78 -4.47 -19.08
C THR A 146 10.98 -5.39 -19.29
N ASN A 147 12.05 -4.83 -19.84
CA ASN A 147 13.27 -5.59 -20.00
C ASN A 147 14.16 -5.58 -18.77
N VAL A 148 13.71 -4.95 -17.69
CA VAL A 148 14.48 -4.90 -16.44
C VAL A 148 13.91 -5.96 -15.50
N LYS A 149 14.76 -6.84 -15.02
CA LYS A 149 14.35 -7.94 -14.14
C LYS A 149 15.09 -7.85 -12.82
N VAL A 150 14.42 -8.29 -11.77
CA VAL A 150 15.00 -8.31 -10.43
C VAL A 150 14.88 -9.72 -9.88
N GLY A 151 15.98 -10.25 -9.38
CA GLY A 151 15.99 -11.60 -8.82
C GLY A 151 16.23 -11.59 -7.33
N GLY A 152 16.44 -12.78 -6.77
CA GLY A 152 16.76 -12.94 -5.37
C GLY A 152 15.54 -13.18 -4.51
N PRO A 153 15.74 -13.68 -3.28
CA PRO A 153 14.61 -13.91 -2.38
C PRO A 153 14.02 -12.59 -1.91
N LEU A 154 12.78 -12.62 -1.50
CA LEU A 154 12.10 -11.43 -1.01
C LEU A 154 12.45 -11.16 0.44
N THR A 155 12.52 -9.88 0.78
CA THR A 155 12.77 -9.44 2.16
C THR A 155 12.06 -8.12 2.40
N ILE A 156 11.92 -7.76 3.66
CA ILE A 156 11.34 -6.48 4.03
C ILE A 156 12.43 -5.43 4.17
N SER A 157 12.02 -4.17 4.20
CA SER A 157 12.92 -3.08 4.52
C SER A 157 12.66 -2.65 5.95
N LEU A 158 13.66 -2.80 6.81
CA LEU A 158 13.51 -2.38 8.19
C LEU A 158 13.30 -0.88 8.30
N MET A 159 13.96 -0.12 7.46
CA MET A 159 13.78 1.34 7.49
C MET A 159 12.36 1.72 7.11
N ALA A 160 11.80 1.07 6.09
CA ALA A 160 10.42 1.34 5.70
C ALA A 160 9.45 0.95 6.82
N MET A 161 9.71 -0.16 7.49
CA MET A 161 8.86 -0.58 8.59
C MET A 161 8.90 0.43 9.73
N LEU A 162 10.06 0.98 10.01
CA LEU A 162 10.19 2.00 11.05
C LEU A 162 9.42 3.26 10.69
N PHE A 163 9.51 3.72 9.45
CA PHE A 163 8.74 4.87 9.02
C PHE A 163 7.25 4.60 9.11
N HIS A 164 6.84 3.42 8.69
CA HIS A 164 5.43 3.06 8.76
C HIS A 164 4.94 3.10 10.21
N ALA A 165 5.71 2.53 11.12
CA ALA A 165 5.32 2.51 12.53
C ALA A 165 5.29 3.92 13.11
N ALA A 166 6.22 4.78 12.72
CA ALA A 166 6.24 6.15 13.21
C ALA A 166 5.02 6.91 12.75
N PHE A 167 4.64 6.79 11.48
CA PHE A 167 3.44 7.46 11.00
C PHE A 167 2.19 6.92 11.67
N ALA A 168 2.13 5.62 11.90
CA ALA A 168 0.99 5.05 12.62
C ALA A 168 0.93 5.59 14.04
N GLY A 169 2.09 5.72 14.68
CA GLY A 169 2.15 6.26 16.03
C GLY A 169 1.71 7.70 16.11
N LEU A 170 1.91 8.47 15.03
CA LEU A 170 1.45 9.85 15.00
C LEU A 170 -0.03 9.97 14.64
N GLY A 171 -0.69 8.85 14.41
CA GLY A 171 -2.10 8.87 14.07
C GLY A 171 -2.39 9.13 12.62
N ALA A 172 -1.41 8.96 11.76
CA ALA A 172 -1.58 9.24 10.34
C ALA A 172 -2.01 8.00 9.56
N UNK A 173 -2.56 7.55 10.14
CA UNK A 173 -2.93 6.50 9.44
C UNK A 173 -3.70 6.01 8.83
#